data_019e01c3822a3289a8a1d778ddeaa5e5
#
_entry.id   019e01c3822a3289a8a1d778ddeaa5e5
#
_cell.length_a   1.000
_cell.length_b   1.000
_cell.length_c   1.000
_cell.angle_alpha   90.00
_cell.angle_beta   90.00
_cell.angle_gamma   90.00
#
_symmetry.space_group_name_H-M   'P 1'
#
loop_
_entity.id
_entity.type
_entity.pdbx_description
1 polymer ?
#
loop_
_entity_poly.entity_id
_entity_poly.type
_entity_poly.pdbx_seq_one_letter_code
_entity_poly.pdbx_strand_id
1 'polypeptide(L)'
;MFKKILSALCALPRTLRCTPHPKLIMTLLVKNEEELLAHNLEFHHAMGVDGFIITDNNSTDGTPHIIERYRKRGWVLHVINETATDYNQKRWVDRMVMLAKNQYGADWVINADADEFWYSPNNNLKTELCTTHANVLQCAIRN
;
A
#
# COMPACT_ATOMS: atom_id res chain seq x y z
N MET A 1 3.64 15.06 -17.68
CA MET A 1 4.66 14.24 -16.98
C MET A 1 4.40 14.33 -15.48
N PHE A 2 3.53 13.46 -14.94
CA PHE A 2 3.20 13.48 -13.53
C PHE A 2 4.22 12.61 -12.79
N LYS A 3 5.04 13.23 -11.94
CA LYS A 3 5.90 12.51 -11.01
C LYS A 3 5.06 12.17 -9.78
N LYS A 4 4.63 10.93 -9.62
CA LYS A 4 4.10 10.47 -8.33
C LYS A 4 5.25 10.31 -7.36
N ILE A 5 5.18 11.01 -6.24
CA ILE A 5 6.13 10.91 -5.14
C ILE A 5 5.60 9.81 -4.22
N LEU A 6 6.41 8.78 -3.99
CA LEU A 6 6.19 7.82 -2.95
C LEU A 6 6.27 8.57 -1.61
N SER A 7 5.14 8.95 -1.02
CA SER A 7 5.16 9.47 0.35
C SER A 7 5.21 8.29 1.33
N ALA A 8 6.39 7.70 1.48
CA ALA A 8 6.66 6.84 2.62
C ALA A 8 6.89 7.74 3.82
N LEU A 9 5.86 8.02 4.59
CA LEU A 9 6.00 8.69 5.87
C LEU A 9 6.65 7.72 6.85
N CYS A 10 7.98 7.66 6.85
CA CYS A 10 8.72 7.11 7.94
C CYS A 10 8.83 8.17 9.04
N ALA A 11 8.06 8.04 10.08
CA ALA A 11 8.21 8.89 11.25
C ALA A 11 9.06 8.14 12.27
N LEU A 12 10.21 8.62 12.49
CA LEU A 12 11.11 8.69 13.64
C LEU A 12 12.56 8.67 13.13
N PRO A 13 13.51 9.38 13.78
CA PRO A 13 14.92 9.28 13.38
C PRO A 13 15.35 7.83 13.60
N ARG A 14 15.46 7.06 12.52
CA ARG A 14 16.11 5.76 12.53
C ARG A 14 17.59 5.99 12.73
N THR A 15 18.04 5.90 13.97
CA THR A 15 19.45 5.66 14.24
C THR A 15 19.88 4.38 13.54
N LEU A 16 20.49 4.51 12.35
CA LEU A 16 21.46 3.58 11.74
C LEU A 16 21.15 2.07 11.76
N ARG A 17 19.90 1.62 11.64
CA ARG A 17 19.62 0.20 11.42
C ARG A 17 18.84 -0.01 10.14
N CYS A 18 19.55 -0.40 9.08
CA CYS A 18 18.96 -1.15 7.99
C CYS A 18 18.33 -2.41 8.61
N THR A 19 17.00 -2.50 8.64
CA THR A 19 16.34 -3.75 9.03
C THR A 19 16.52 -4.72 7.88
N PRO A 20 17.13 -5.89 8.09
CA PRO A 20 17.39 -6.84 7.00
C PRO A 20 16.10 -7.34 6.33
N HIS A 21 14.97 -7.21 7.00
CA HIS A 21 13.64 -7.57 6.50
C HIS A 21 12.63 -6.50 6.91
N PRO A 22 12.56 -5.36 6.20
CA PRO A 22 11.61 -4.30 6.54
C PRO A 22 10.17 -4.79 6.31
N LYS A 23 9.28 -4.42 7.22
CA LYS A 23 7.85 -4.66 7.05
C LYS A 23 7.27 -3.64 6.09
N LEU A 24 6.83 -4.12 4.93
CA LEU A 24 6.27 -3.31 3.86
C LEU A 24 4.75 -3.49 3.80
N ILE A 25 4.01 -2.42 4.02
CA ILE A 25 2.55 -2.40 3.90
C ILE A 25 2.15 -1.52 2.73
N MET A 26 1.18 -1.98 1.94
CA MET A 26 0.58 -1.20 0.87
C MET A 26 -0.80 -0.70 1.30
N THR A 27 -1.07 0.57 1.01
CA THR A 27 -2.39 1.17 1.22
C THR A 27 -3.06 1.43 -0.12
N LEU A 28 -4.33 1.03 -0.25
CA LEU A 28 -5.11 1.15 -1.47
C LEU A 28 -6.42 1.88 -1.17
N LEU A 29 -6.74 2.89 -1.98
CA LEU A 29 -8.06 3.50 -2.02
C LEU A 29 -8.77 2.95 -3.26
N VAL A 30 -9.90 2.26 -3.06
CA VAL A 30 -10.60 1.56 -4.14
C VAL A 30 -12.06 1.99 -4.26
N LYS A 31 -12.56 1.95 -5.48
CA LYS A 31 -13.98 2.11 -5.80
C LYS A 31 -14.31 1.42 -7.10
N ASN A 32 -15.07 0.32 -7.05
CA ASN A 32 -15.47 -0.46 -8.22
C ASN A 32 -14.26 -0.96 -9.02
N GLU A 33 -13.37 -1.71 -8.37
CA GLU A 33 -12.11 -2.22 -8.92
C GLU A 33 -12.11 -3.77 -9.02
N GLU A 34 -13.29 -4.38 -9.27
CA GLU A 34 -13.43 -5.85 -9.30
C GLU A 34 -12.53 -6.53 -10.33
N GLU A 35 -12.21 -5.85 -11.45
CA GLU A 35 -11.39 -6.41 -12.51
C GLU A 35 -9.89 -6.43 -12.15
N LEU A 36 -9.41 -5.44 -11.42
CA LEU A 36 -7.97 -5.24 -11.19
C LEU A 36 -7.51 -5.59 -9.77
N LEU A 37 -8.35 -5.39 -8.76
CA LEU A 37 -7.94 -5.49 -7.36
C LEU A 37 -7.30 -6.85 -7.02
N ALA A 38 -7.86 -7.96 -7.49
CA ALA A 38 -7.30 -9.28 -7.23
C ALA A 38 -5.88 -9.43 -7.79
N HIS A 39 -5.68 -8.99 -9.03
CA HIS A 39 -4.37 -9.02 -9.69
C HIS A 39 -3.36 -8.11 -8.99
N ASN A 40 -3.80 -6.92 -8.56
CA ASN A 40 -2.96 -5.98 -7.84
C ASN A 40 -2.46 -6.58 -6.52
N LEU A 41 -3.35 -7.19 -5.72
CA LEU A 41 -3.01 -7.82 -4.44
C LEU A 41 -2.05 -8.99 -4.62
N GLU A 42 -2.31 -9.88 -5.60
CA GLU A 42 -1.46 -11.04 -5.89
C GLU A 42 -0.08 -10.62 -6.37
N PHE A 43 -0.01 -9.65 -7.30
CA PHE A 43 1.24 -9.14 -7.82
C PHE A 43 2.10 -8.52 -6.71
N HIS A 44 1.54 -7.62 -5.91
CA HIS A 44 2.32 -6.94 -4.88
C HIS A 44 2.70 -7.84 -3.72
N HIS A 45 1.87 -8.83 -3.38
CA HIS A 45 2.27 -9.84 -2.42
C HIS A 45 3.47 -10.65 -2.93
N ALA A 46 3.48 -11.04 -4.20
CA ALA A 46 4.63 -11.68 -4.85
C ALA A 46 5.86 -10.77 -4.90
N MET A 47 5.67 -9.44 -5.01
CA MET A 47 6.74 -8.43 -4.95
C MET A 47 7.25 -8.13 -3.52
N GLY A 48 6.77 -8.84 -2.50
CA GLY A 48 7.26 -8.75 -1.13
C GLY A 48 6.47 -7.81 -0.21
N VAL A 49 5.27 -7.36 -0.60
CA VAL A 49 4.36 -6.66 0.31
C VAL A 49 3.85 -7.63 1.37
N ASP A 50 3.99 -7.26 2.63
CA ASP A 50 3.59 -8.11 3.77
C ASP A 50 2.11 -8.04 4.08
N GLY A 51 1.45 -6.96 3.68
CA GLY A 51 0.02 -6.81 3.92
C GLY A 51 -0.55 -5.54 3.32
N PHE A 52 -1.88 -5.51 3.27
CA PHE A 52 -2.63 -4.43 2.65
C PHE A 52 -3.60 -3.79 3.63
N ILE A 53 -3.73 -2.47 3.55
CA ILE A 53 -4.79 -1.71 4.20
C ILE A 53 -5.62 -1.06 3.10
N ILE A 54 -6.92 -1.33 3.08
CA ILE A 54 -7.79 -0.91 1.98
C ILE A 54 -8.88 0.01 2.51
N THR A 55 -9.05 1.17 1.88
CA THR A 55 -10.25 1.98 2.02
C THR A 55 -11.14 1.73 0.81
N ASP A 56 -12.31 1.13 1.05
CA ASP A 56 -13.37 0.98 0.06
C ASP A 56 -14.30 2.19 0.10
N ASN A 57 -14.29 2.96 -0.98
CA ASN A 57 -15.17 4.12 -1.12
C ASN A 57 -16.52 3.72 -1.69
N ASN A 58 -17.27 2.92 -0.93
CA ASN A 58 -18.64 2.52 -1.24
C ASN A 58 -18.77 1.84 -2.62
N SER A 59 -17.97 0.80 -2.87
CA SER A 59 -18.07 -0.01 -4.09
C SER A 59 -19.40 -0.76 -4.16
N THR A 60 -19.94 -0.87 -5.37
CA THR A 60 -21.23 -1.53 -5.66
C THR A 60 -21.10 -2.77 -6.53
N ASP A 61 -19.89 -3.07 -6.99
CA ASP A 61 -19.51 -4.24 -7.79
C ASP A 61 -18.98 -5.40 -6.93
N GLY A 62 -18.17 -6.29 -7.50
CA GLY A 62 -17.54 -7.42 -6.80
C GLY A 62 -16.37 -7.06 -5.89
N THR A 63 -15.93 -5.78 -5.83
CA THR A 63 -14.79 -5.32 -5.02
C THR A 63 -14.86 -5.77 -3.55
N PRO A 64 -15.98 -5.59 -2.81
CA PRO A 64 -16.05 -6.00 -1.41
C PRO A 64 -15.84 -7.51 -1.20
N HIS A 65 -16.29 -8.35 -2.15
CA HIS A 65 -16.09 -9.80 -2.09
C HIS A 65 -14.62 -10.18 -2.28
N ILE A 66 -13.91 -9.46 -3.16
CA ILE A 66 -12.46 -9.64 -3.36
C ILE A 66 -11.72 -9.27 -2.09
N ILE A 67 -12.01 -8.10 -1.51
CA ILE A 67 -11.40 -7.65 -0.25
C ILE A 67 -11.57 -8.70 0.85
N GLU A 68 -12.78 -9.21 1.05
CA GLU A 68 -13.07 -10.20 2.09
C GLU A 68 -12.34 -11.53 1.83
N ARG A 69 -12.22 -11.96 0.57
CA ARG A 69 -11.45 -13.16 0.19
C ARG A 69 -9.98 -13.04 0.62
N TYR A 70 -9.33 -11.91 0.37
CA TYR A 70 -7.93 -11.70 0.75
C TYR A 70 -7.75 -11.37 2.23
N ARG A 71 -8.78 -10.81 2.89
CA ARG A 71 -8.81 -10.67 4.35
C ARG A 71 -8.80 -12.03 5.04
N LYS A 72 -9.59 -12.99 4.56
CA LYS A 72 -9.59 -14.38 5.07
C LYS A 72 -8.26 -15.09 4.85
N ARG A 73 -7.50 -14.73 3.81
CA ARG A 73 -6.13 -15.21 3.58
C ARG A 73 -5.09 -14.56 4.49
N GLY A 74 -5.46 -13.54 5.25
CA GLY A 74 -4.54 -12.78 6.11
C GLY A 74 -3.68 -11.74 5.37
N TRP A 75 -3.94 -11.48 4.09
CA TRP A 75 -3.20 -10.48 3.32
C TRP A 75 -3.74 -9.08 3.52
N VAL A 76 -5.07 -8.92 3.54
CA VAL A 76 -5.70 -7.65 3.89
C VAL A 76 -5.81 -7.56 5.41
N LEU A 77 -5.02 -6.66 5.98
CA LEU A 77 -4.89 -6.49 7.44
C LEU A 77 -6.01 -5.64 8.01
N HIS A 78 -6.46 -4.65 7.24
CA HIS A 78 -7.50 -3.71 7.67
C HIS A 78 -8.33 -3.23 6.49
N VAL A 79 -9.63 -3.09 6.71
CA VAL A 79 -10.59 -2.55 5.75
C VAL A 79 -11.31 -1.37 6.37
N ILE A 80 -11.37 -0.28 5.65
CA ILE A 80 -12.11 0.92 6.01
C ILE A 80 -13.23 1.10 4.99
N ASN A 81 -14.47 1.04 5.43
CA ASN A 81 -15.62 1.35 4.58
C ASN A 81 -15.88 2.86 4.68
N GLU A 82 -15.59 3.58 3.61
CA GLU A 82 -15.77 5.02 3.56
C GLU A 82 -17.07 5.37 2.88
N THR A 83 -17.97 6.01 3.63
CA THR A 83 -19.29 6.42 3.13
C THR A 83 -19.37 7.93 2.89
N ALA A 84 -18.32 8.67 3.23
CA ALA A 84 -18.29 10.11 3.04
C ALA A 84 -18.28 10.48 1.55
N THR A 85 -19.07 11.49 1.20
CA THR A 85 -19.22 11.97 -0.18
C THR A 85 -18.32 13.16 -0.49
N ASP A 86 -17.57 13.66 0.49
CA ASP A 86 -16.71 14.85 0.39
C ASP A 86 -15.40 14.63 -0.35
N TYR A 87 -15.14 13.40 -0.80
CA TYR A 87 -13.95 12.97 -1.58
C TYR A 87 -12.61 13.48 -1.02
N ASN A 88 -12.44 13.43 0.29
CA ASN A 88 -11.22 13.88 0.97
C ASN A 88 -10.14 12.77 0.92
N GLN A 89 -9.65 12.48 -0.29
CA GLN A 89 -8.67 11.43 -0.56
C GLN A 89 -7.43 11.55 0.34
N LYS A 90 -6.92 12.76 0.54
CA LYS A 90 -5.75 12.99 1.40
C LYS A 90 -5.99 12.48 2.82
N ARG A 91 -7.13 12.81 3.43
CA ARG A 91 -7.48 12.37 4.80
C ARG A 91 -7.57 10.85 4.89
N TRP A 92 -8.11 10.20 3.86
CA TRP A 92 -8.25 8.75 3.85
C TRP A 92 -6.89 8.05 3.74
N VAL A 93 -6.01 8.56 2.88
CA VAL A 93 -4.63 8.06 2.76
C VAL A 93 -3.86 8.26 4.06
N ASP A 94 -3.89 9.47 4.65
CA ASP A 94 -3.22 9.77 5.92
C ASP A 94 -3.68 8.79 7.02
N ARG A 95 -4.98 8.49 7.10
CA ARG A 95 -5.55 7.52 8.04
C ARG A 95 -4.98 6.12 7.85
N MET A 96 -4.91 5.63 6.59
CA MET A 96 -4.35 4.32 6.28
C MET A 96 -2.86 4.23 6.63
N VAL A 97 -2.08 5.28 6.32
CA VAL A 97 -0.64 5.34 6.64
C VAL A 97 -0.43 5.31 8.16
N MET A 98 -1.24 6.05 8.92
CA MET A 98 -1.15 6.04 10.38
C MET A 98 -1.53 4.69 10.98
N LEU A 99 -2.51 3.98 10.42
CA LEU A 99 -2.84 2.61 10.81
C LEU A 99 -1.67 1.66 10.51
N ALA A 100 -1.11 1.71 9.31
CA ALA A 100 0.02 0.88 8.92
C ALA A 100 1.18 1.03 9.91
N LYS A 101 1.50 2.27 10.28
CA LYS A 101 2.58 2.56 11.22
C LYS A 101 2.26 2.12 12.65
N ASN A 102 1.15 2.62 13.21
CA ASN A 102 0.90 2.56 14.64
C ASN A 102 0.33 1.22 15.09
N GLN A 103 -0.50 0.58 14.25
CA GLN A 103 -1.16 -0.67 14.59
C GLN A 103 -0.44 -1.89 14.01
N TYR A 104 0.11 -1.76 12.82
CA TYR A 104 0.71 -2.88 12.11
C TYR A 104 2.24 -2.85 12.08
N GLY A 105 2.87 -1.79 12.61
CA GLY A 105 4.32 -1.70 12.74
C GLY A 105 5.05 -1.66 11.40
N ALA A 106 4.46 -1.01 10.39
CA ALA A 106 5.10 -0.87 9.09
C ALA A 106 6.41 -0.08 9.19
N ASP A 107 7.44 -0.61 8.57
CA ASP A 107 8.70 0.11 8.35
C ASP A 107 8.59 1.02 7.12
N TRP A 108 7.88 0.54 6.10
CA TRP A 108 7.62 1.25 4.86
C TRP A 108 6.15 1.14 4.47
N VAL A 109 5.64 2.20 3.86
CA VAL A 109 4.28 2.23 3.32
C VAL A 109 4.34 2.68 1.87
N ILE A 110 3.71 1.93 0.98
CA ILE A 110 3.42 2.32 -0.39
C ILE A 110 1.93 2.69 -0.45
N ASN A 111 1.62 3.90 -0.90
CA ASN A 111 0.25 4.24 -1.28
C ASN A 111 0.10 4.14 -2.78
N ALA A 112 -0.87 3.37 -3.26
CA ALA A 112 -1.11 3.11 -4.67
C ALA A 112 -2.60 3.12 -4.98
N ASP A 113 -2.92 3.32 -6.25
CA ASP A 113 -4.24 3.05 -6.81
C ASP A 113 -4.32 1.58 -7.29
N ALA A 114 -5.52 1.03 -7.46
CA ALA A 114 -5.69 -0.39 -7.80
C ALA A 114 -5.15 -0.77 -9.21
N ASP A 115 -4.99 0.21 -10.08
CA ASP A 115 -4.41 0.09 -11.42
C ASP A 115 -2.88 0.33 -11.47
N GLU A 116 -2.26 0.59 -10.33
CA GLU A 116 -0.81 0.82 -10.23
C GLU A 116 -0.08 -0.46 -9.82
N PHE A 117 0.93 -0.84 -10.61
CA PHE A 117 1.77 -2.00 -10.35
C PHE A 117 3.21 -1.56 -10.07
N TRP A 118 3.61 -1.71 -8.81
CA TRP A 118 4.95 -1.37 -8.32
C TRP A 118 5.89 -2.56 -8.50
N TYR A 119 6.93 -2.35 -9.26
CA TYR A 119 7.83 -3.41 -9.67
C TYR A 119 9.29 -3.06 -9.30
N SER A 120 10.06 -4.07 -8.91
CA SER A 120 11.51 -4.01 -8.75
C SER A 120 12.17 -4.97 -9.74
N PRO A 121 13.30 -4.59 -10.37
CA PRO A 121 14.07 -5.50 -11.24
C PRO A 121 14.46 -6.81 -10.57
N ASN A 122 14.58 -6.81 -9.24
CA ASN A 122 14.94 -7.98 -8.44
C ASN A 122 13.71 -8.81 -8.01
N ASN A 123 12.52 -8.53 -8.56
CA ASN A 123 11.25 -9.15 -8.18
C ASN A 123 10.93 -9.10 -6.68
N ASN A 124 11.49 -8.12 -5.97
CA ASN A 124 11.22 -7.89 -4.55
C ASN A 124 11.48 -6.44 -4.19
N LEU A 125 10.41 -5.72 -3.87
CA LEU A 125 10.47 -4.30 -3.48
C LEU A 125 11.31 -4.06 -2.22
N LYS A 126 11.35 -5.04 -1.31
CA LYS A 126 12.14 -4.92 -0.07
C LYS A 126 13.64 -4.85 -0.31
N THR A 127 14.14 -5.41 -1.40
CA THR A 127 15.57 -5.35 -1.74
C THR A 127 16.05 -3.91 -1.82
N GLU A 128 15.26 -3.05 -2.45
CA GLU A 128 15.57 -1.61 -2.54
C GLU A 128 15.45 -0.90 -1.19
N LEU A 129 14.52 -1.35 -0.35
CA LEU A 129 14.24 -0.74 0.95
C LEU A 129 15.27 -1.12 2.02
N CYS A 130 15.88 -2.30 1.91
CA CYS A 130 16.90 -2.77 2.86
C CYS A 130 18.21 -1.97 2.79
N THR A 131 18.54 -1.42 1.63
CA THR A 131 19.82 -0.76 1.37
C THR A 131 19.77 0.76 1.49
N THR A 132 18.57 1.33 1.57
CA THR A 132 18.41 2.79 1.60
C THR A 132 18.44 3.36 3.00
N HIS A 133 19.08 4.52 3.15
CA HIS A 133 19.00 5.38 4.34
C HIS A 133 17.98 6.52 4.15
N ALA A 134 17.30 6.58 3.02
CA ALA A 134 16.30 7.58 2.74
C ALA A 134 15.00 7.31 3.52
N ASN A 135 14.29 8.37 3.86
CA ASN A 135 12.94 8.27 4.46
C ASN A 135 11.83 8.28 3.40
N VAL A 136 12.16 8.70 2.19
CA VAL A 136 11.26 8.78 1.04
C VAL A 136 12.03 8.33 -0.21
N LEU A 137 11.42 7.47 -1.00
CA LEU A 137 11.94 7.05 -2.29
C LEU A 137 11.06 7.59 -3.42
N GLN A 138 11.69 8.06 -4.47
CA GLN A 138 11.00 8.47 -5.69
C GLN A 138 11.18 7.38 -6.75
N CYS A 139 10.07 6.93 -7.33
CA CYS A 139 10.08 5.93 -8.39
C CYS A 139 9.69 6.54 -9.73
N ALA A 140 10.23 5.96 -10.81
CA ALA A 140 9.86 6.34 -12.16
C ALA A 140 8.53 5.66 -12.55
N ILE A 141 7.63 6.41 -13.19
CA ILE A 141 6.44 5.84 -13.82
C ILE A 141 6.84 5.40 -15.22
N ARG A 142 6.51 4.16 -15.56
CA ARG A 142 6.62 3.62 -16.92
C ARG A 142 5.20 3.39 -17.44
N ASN A 143 4.92 3.94 -18.61
CA ASN A 143 3.69 3.67 -19.39
C ASN A 143 3.99 2.58 -20.40
#